data_fab1faa45f8dbd79baa2ae9127fb747c
#
_entry.id   fab1faa45f8dbd79baa2ae9127fb747c
#
_cell.length_a   1.000
_cell.length_b   1.000
_cell.length_c   1.000
_cell.angle_alpha   90.00
_cell.angle_beta   90.00
_cell.angle_gamma   90.00
#
_symmetry.space_group_name_H-M   'P 1'
#
loop_
_entity.id
_entity.type
_entity.pdbx_description
1 polymer ?
#
loop_
_entity_poly.entity_id
_entity_poly.type
_entity_poly.pdbx_seq_one_letter_code
_entity_poly.pdbx_strand_id
1 'polypeptide(L)'
;MFRLGKMKFRGVDKKTISDQEHIDDYNSAEEIGRVRLGRLCLYYRDLGRKYYVPYEYIDRRFTRVSVVEPDDSPAYFYYRLILVHGEKEFANLIFNKEEEVDRIHERLQEIRPEIEKGYIPPADGKRKYFV
;
A
#
# COMPACT_ATOMS: atom_id res chain seq x y z
N MET A 1 -12.92 -8.55 34.38
CA MET A 1 -11.97 -8.93 33.35
C MET A 1 -11.82 -7.85 32.31
N PHE A 2 -10.61 -7.51 32.01
CA PHE A 2 -10.37 -6.49 31.01
C PHE A 2 -10.47 -7.08 29.62
N ARG A 3 -11.26 -6.46 28.75
CA ARG A 3 -11.49 -6.96 27.41
C ARG A 3 -10.92 -5.99 26.38
N LEU A 4 -10.02 -6.50 25.56
CA LEU A 4 -9.50 -5.71 24.44
C LEU A 4 -10.56 -5.63 23.36
N GLY A 5 -10.65 -4.48 22.72
CA GLY A 5 -11.53 -4.31 21.58
C GLY A 5 -11.05 -5.15 20.40
N LYS A 6 -11.98 -5.46 19.50
CA LYS A 6 -11.63 -6.16 18.28
C LYS A 6 -10.77 -5.30 17.39
N MET A 7 -9.87 -5.96 16.67
CA MET A 7 -9.08 -5.31 15.63
C MET A 7 -10.01 -4.74 14.55
N LYS A 8 -9.78 -3.51 14.17
CA LYS A 8 -10.61 -2.81 13.21
C LYS A 8 -9.78 -2.40 12.01
N PHE A 9 -10.38 -2.52 10.82
CA PHE A 9 -9.76 -2.10 9.58
C PHE A 9 -10.63 -1.06 8.90
N ARG A 10 -10.02 0.00 8.44
CA ARG A 10 -10.71 1.03 7.68
C ARG A 10 -10.54 0.76 6.20
N GLY A 11 -11.64 0.80 5.46
CA GLY A 11 -11.61 0.61 4.02
C GLY A 11 -11.35 1.90 3.27
N VAL A 12 -10.95 1.76 2.02
CA VAL A 12 -10.76 2.91 1.12
C VAL A 12 -12.07 3.66 0.88
N ASP A 13 -13.20 3.00 1.10
CA ASP A 13 -14.53 3.60 1.03
C ASP A 13 -14.97 4.23 2.35
N LYS A 14 -14.06 4.32 3.31
CA LYS A 14 -14.26 4.87 4.66
C LYS A 14 -15.14 4.01 5.56
N LYS A 15 -15.50 2.82 5.14
CA LYS A 15 -16.20 1.87 6.01
C LYS A 15 -15.21 1.16 6.91
N THR A 16 -15.69 0.78 8.09
CA THR A 16 -14.88 0.05 9.06
C THR A 16 -15.40 -1.39 9.17
N ILE A 17 -14.48 -2.34 9.13
CA ILE A 17 -14.82 -3.74 9.36
C ILE A 17 -14.03 -4.29 10.53
N SER A 18 -14.60 -5.26 11.23
CA SER A 18 -13.95 -5.92 12.36
C SER A 18 -14.38 -7.39 12.47
N ASP A 19 -14.78 -7.98 11.36
CA ASP A 19 -15.21 -9.37 11.32
C ASP A 19 -14.04 -10.32 11.48
N GLN A 20 -14.32 -11.50 12.01
CA GLN A 20 -13.30 -12.48 12.32
C GLN A 20 -12.56 -12.98 11.08
N GLU A 21 -13.24 -13.05 9.96
CA GLU A 21 -12.62 -13.51 8.71
C GLU A 21 -11.46 -12.61 8.28
N HIS A 22 -11.65 -11.29 8.35
CA HIS A 22 -10.59 -10.34 8.01
C HIS A 22 -9.51 -10.29 9.08
N ILE A 23 -9.89 -10.44 10.36
CA ILE A 23 -8.92 -10.51 11.43
C ILE A 23 -7.99 -11.71 11.25
N ASP A 24 -8.56 -12.86 10.94
CA ASP A 24 -7.79 -14.08 10.72
C ASP A 24 -6.90 -13.94 9.47
N ASP A 25 -7.44 -13.34 8.41
CA ASP A 25 -6.68 -13.10 7.19
C ASP A 25 -5.48 -12.18 7.45
N TYR A 26 -5.70 -11.11 8.19
CA TYR A 26 -4.62 -10.19 8.57
C TYR A 26 -3.55 -10.89 9.39
N ASN A 27 -3.96 -11.69 10.38
CA ASN A 27 -3.03 -12.35 11.28
C ASN A 27 -2.20 -13.43 10.60
N SER A 28 -2.74 -14.05 9.55
CA SER A 28 -2.04 -15.10 8.80
C SER A 28 -1.34 -14.58 7.54
N ALA A 29 -1.48 -13.30 7.25
CA ALA A 29 -0.93 -12.70 6.03
C ALA A 29 0.59 -12.57 6.10
N GLU A 30 1.22 -12.58 4.93
CA GLU A 30 2.64 -12.31 4.83
C GLU A 30 2.90 -10.84 5.09
N GLU A 31 3.76 -10.53 6.04
CA GLU A 31 4.10 -9.15 6.38
C GLU A 31 5.38 -8.73 5.65
N ILE A 32 5.29 -7.60 4.93
CA ILE A 32 6.43 -6.99 4.25
C ILE A 32 6.41 -5.51 4.61
N GLY A 33 7.24 -5.13 5.58
CA GLY A 33 7.23 -3.76 6.09
C GLY A 33 5.87 -3.43 6.69
N ARG A 34 5.27 -2.34 6.23
CA ARG A 34 3.98 -1.88 6.74
C ARG A 34 2.79 -2.48 5.99
N VAL A 35 3.04 -3.41 5.08
CA VAL A 35 2.02 -4.04 4.25
C VAL A 35 1.90 -5.51 4.63
N ARG A 36 0.68 -6.02 4.62
CA ARG A 36 0.42 -7.45 4.75
C ARG A 36 -0.41 -7.90 3.56
N LEU A 37 0.00 -9.03 3.00
CA LEU A 37 -0.68 -9.62 1.84
C LEU A 37 -1.47 -10.82 2.30
N GLY A 38 -2.77 -10.61 2.52
CA GLY A 38 -3.67 -11.66 2.94
C GLY A 38 -4.28 -12.38 1.74
N ARG A 39 -5.06 -13.40 2.03
CA ARG A 39 -5.79 -14.13 1.00
C ARG A 39 -6.96 -13.30 0.46
N LEU A 40 -7.61 -12.54 1.33
CA LEU A 40 -8.78 -11.73 0.98
C LEU A 40 -8.42 -10.33 0.51
N CYS A 41 -7.46 -9.71 1.19
CA CYS A 41 -7.15 -8.30 1.00
C CYS A 41 -5.67 -8.03 1.19
N LEU A 42 -5.24 -6.91 0.65
CA LEU A 42 -4.01 -6.26 1.06
C LEU A 42 -4.34 -5.38 2.26
N TYR A 43 -3.48 -5.40 3.27
CA TYR A 43 -3.64 -4.56 4.45
C TYR A 43 -2.41 -3.68 4.62
N TYR A 44 -2.60 -2.49 5.16
CA TYR A 44 -1.46 -1.64 5.48
C TYR A 44 -1.75 -0.81 6.72
N ARG A 45 -0.67 -0.35 7.35
CA ARG A 45 -0.75 0.52 8.51
C ARG A 45 -0.29 1.92 8.14
N ASP A 46 -1.03 2.91 8.57
CA ASP A 46 -0.68 4.30 8.35
C ASP A 46 -1.21 5.13 9.52
N LEU A 47 -0.33 5.93 10.11
CA LEU A 47 -0.66 6.79 11.25
C LEU A 47 -1.38 6.05 12.38
N GLY A 48 -0.92 4.84 12.68
CA GLY A 48 -1.46 4.03 13.76
C GLY A 48 -2.76 3.31 13.44
N ARG A 49 -3.26 3.44 12.21
CA ARG A 49 -4.49 2.78 11.79
C ARG A 49 -4.19 1.65 10.84
N LYS A 50 -5.07 0.64 10.86
CA LYS A 50 -5.02 -0.48 9.95
C LYS A 50 -6.06 -0.28 8.86
N TYR A 51 -5.62 -0.45 7.61
CA TYR A 51 -6.48 -0.31 6.44
C TYR A 51 -6.57 -1.63 5.71
N TYR A 52 -7.70 -1.89 5.07
CA TYR A 52 -7.86 -3.03 4.19
C TYR A 52 -8.22 -2.56 2.79
N VAL A 53 -7.72 -3.29 1.82
CA VAL A 53 -7.98 -3.00 0.41
C VAL A 53 -8.29 -4.33 -0.28
N PRO A 54 -9.53 -4.54 -0.73
CA PRO A 54 -9.81 -5.71 -1.56
C PRO A 54 -8.92 -5.66 -2.80
N TYR A 55 -8.38 -6.80 -3.20
CA TYR A 55 -7.46 -6.83 -4.35
C TYR A 55 -8.12 -6.30 -5.62
N GLU A 56 -9.41 -6.58 -5.81
CA GLU A 56 -10.13 -6.11 -6.99
C GLU A 56 -10.28 -4.59 -7.06
N TYR A 57 -10.04 -3.90 -5.95
CA TYR A 57 -10.06 -2.44 -5.94
C TYR A 57 -8.76 -1.84 -6.51
N ILE A 58 -7.69 -2.63 -6.54
CA ILE A 58 -6.39 -2.15 -7.00
C ILE A 58 -6.28 -2.39 -8.50
N ASP A 59 -6.32 -1.32 -9.28
CA ASP A 59 -6.20 -1.43 -10.73
C ASP A 59 -4.75 -1.46 -11.18
N ARG A 60 -3.90 -0.72 -10.48
CA ARG A 60 -2.51 -0.54 -10.87
C ARG A 60 -1.63 -0.26 -9.66
N ARG A 61 -0.37 -0.62 -9.75
CA ARG A 61 0.63 -0.40 -8.71
C ARG A 61 1.95 0.01 -9.33
N PHE A 62 2.68 0.86 -8.64
CA PHE A 62 4.04 1.21 -9.08
C PHE A 62 4.83 1.77 -7.91
N THR A 63 6.14 1.94 -8.12
CA THR A 63 7.04 2.55 -7.15
C THR A 63 7.38 3.96 -7.60
N ARG A 64 7.29 4.91 -6.67
CA ARG A 64 7.77 6.27 -6.91
C ARG A 64 8.97 6.48 -6.01
N VAL A 65 10.09 6.88 -6.60
CA VAL A 65 11.30 7.15 -5.85
C VAL A 65 11.42 8.65 -5.64
N SER A 66 11.65 9.04 -4.38
CA SER A 66 11.86 10.44 -4.03
C SER A 66 13.28 10.60 -3.49
N VAL A 67 13.94 11.67 -3.88
CA VAL A 67 15.29 11.97 -3.45
C VAL A 67 15.24 13.19 -2.54
N VAL A 68 15.94 13.09 -1.41
CA VAL A 68 16.13 14.22 -0.52
C VAL A 68 17.62 14.57 -0.50
N GLU A 69 17.94 15.81 -0.80
CA GLU A 69 19.32 16.29 -0.87
C GLU A 69 19.54 17.38 0.16
N PRO A 70 19.83 17.01 1.43
CA PRO A 70 20.10 18.01 2.46
C PRO A 70 21.39 18.75 2.18
N ASP A 71 21.50 20.00 2.64
CA ASP A 71 22.69 20.82 2.38
C ASP A 71 23.96 20.25 2.97
N ASP A 72 23.87 19.68 4.17
CA ASP A 72 25.05 19.23 4.93
C ASP A 72 25.17 17.73 5.09
N SER A 73 24.40 16.96 4.33
CA SER A 73 24.37 15.50 4.47
C SER A 73 24.28 14.85 3.10
N PRO A 74 24.67 13.56 3.00
CA PRO A 74 24.50 12.84 1.74
C PRO A 74 23.02 12.76 1.36
N ALA A 75 22.75 12.70 0.07
CA ALA A 75 21.41 12.48 -0.43
C ALA A 75 20.88 11.12 0.01
N TYR A 76 19.59 11.04 0.26
CA TYR A 76 18.95 9.78 0.59
C TYR A 76 17.64 9.64 -0.16
N PHE A 77 17.13 8.38 -0.24
CA PHE A 77 16.00 8.05 -1.06
C PHE A 77 14.87 7.50 -0.22
N TYR A 78 13.64 7.81 -0.62
CA TYR A 78 12.45 7.14 -0.13
C TYR A 78 11.83 6.39 -1.27
N TYR A 79 11.28 5.22 -0.95
CA TYR A 79 10.60 4.38 -1.93
C TYR A 79 9.14 4.35 -1.54
N ARG A 80 8.28 4.74 -2.46
CA ARG A 80 6.84 4.83 -2.20
C ARG A 80 6.11 3.79 -3.01
N LEU A 81 5.30 2.98 -2.32
CA LEU A 81 4.38 2.08 -2.98
C LEU A 81 3.12 2.87 -3.29
N ILE A 82 2.78 2.97 -4.56
CA ILE A 82 1.59 3.70 -5.00
C ILE A 82 0.57 2.68 -5.50
N LEU A 83 -0.65 2.75 -4.96
CA LEU A 83 -1.77 1.92 -5.39
C LEU A 83 -2.82 2.83 -6.02
N VAL A 84 -3.37 2.40 -7.15
CA VAL A 84 -4.24 3.22 -7.98
C VAL A 84 -5.57 2.52 -8.22
N HIS A 85 -6.65 3.29 -8.13
CA HIS A 85 -7.99 2.86 -8.53
C HIS A 85 -8.54 3.90 -9.49
N GLY A 86 -8.85 3.48 -10.73
CA GLY A 86 -9.21 4.41 -11.77
C GLY A 86 -8.05 5.35 -12.05
N GLU A 87 -8.26 6.64 -11.89
CA GLU A 87 -7.22 7.65 -12.07
C GLU A 87 -6.67 8.15 -10.74
N LYS A 88 -7.13 7.58 -9.63
CA LYS A 88 -6.78 8.08 -8.31
C LYS A 88 -5.72 7.21 -7.64
N GLU A 89 -4.66 7.86 -7.18
CA GLU A 89 -3.68 7.25 -6.29
C GLU A 89 -4.27 7.26 -4.89
N PHE A 90 -4.80 6.13 -4.44
CA PHE A 90 -5.49 6.09 -3.16
C PHE A 90 -4.58 5.67 -1.99
N ALA A 91 -3.42 5.11 -2.27
CA ALA A 91 -2.45 4.77 -1.25
C ALA A 91 -1.05 5.16 -1.70
N ASN A 92 -0.32 5.73 -0.77
CA ASN A 92 1.03 6.24 -1.01
C ASN A 92 1.83 5.91 0.26
N LEU A 93 2.51 4.77 0.25
CA LEU A 93 3.16 4.23 1.43
C LEU A 93 4.66 4.35 1.31
N ILE A 94 5.28 5.02 2.28
CA ILE A 94 6.72 5.26 2.27
C ILE A 94 7.44 4.08 2.90
N PHE A 95 8.50 3.62 2.24
CA PHE A 95 9.40 2.60 2.74
C PHE A 95 10.83 3.13 2.70
N ASN A 96 11.62 2.74 3.67
CA ASN A 96 13.04 3.08 3.69
C ASN A 96 13.88 2.09 2.89
N LYS A 97 13.37 0.89 2.69
CA LYS A 97 14.10 -0.19 2.02
C LYS A 97 13.45 -0.52 0.69
N GLU A 98 14.22 -0.37 -0.36
CA GLU A 98 13.76 -0.72 -1.71
C GLU A 98 13.35 -2.19 -1.81
N GLU A 99 14.09 -3.06 -1.12
CA GLU A 99 13.82 -4.50 -1.14
C GLU A 99 12.41 -4.85 -0.68
N GLU A 100 11.89 -4.10 0.27
CA GLU A 100 10.53 -4.35 0.76
C GLU A 100 9.50 -4.02 -0.32
N VAL A 101 9.64 -2.90 -1.00
CA VAL A 101 8.73 -2.51 -2.07
C VAL A 101 8.82 -3.49 -3.23
N ASP A 102 10.05 -3.86 -3.61
CA ASP A 102 10.27 -4.83 -4.69
C ASP A 102 9.62 -6.17 -4.37
N ARG A 103 9.74 -6.62 -3.13
CA ARG A 103 9.14 -7.88 -2.72
C ARG A 103 7.61 -7.82 -2.76
N ILE A 104 7.02 -6.70 -2.38
CA ILE A 104 5.57 -6.53 -2.48
C ILE A 104 5.13 -6.65 -3.94
N HIS A 105 5.86 -6.00 -4.86
CA HIS A 105 5.54 -6.11 -6.29
C HIS A 105 5.68 -7.54 -6.80
N GLU A 106 6.75 -8.23 -6.40
CA GLU A 106 6.94 -9.63 -6.79
C GLU A 106 5.80 -10.51 -6.30
N ARG A 107 5.42 -10.36 -5.03
CA ARG A 107 4.33 -11.16 -4.47
C ARG A 107 2.99 -10.84 -5.12
N LEU A 108 2.72 -9.57 -5.38
CA LEU A 108 1.48 -9.20 -6.06
C LEU A 108 1.44 -9.77 -7.47
N GLN A 109 2.58 -9.78 -8.17
CA GLN A 109 2.64 -10.39 -9.49
C GLN A 109 2.30 -11.88 -9.45
N GLU A 110 2.69 -12.57 -8.38
CA GLU A 110 2.42 -13.99 -8.21
C GLU A 110 0.96 -14.27 -7.83
N ILE A 111 0.41 -13.49 -6.90
CA ILE A 111 -0.91 -13.78 -6.34
C ILE A 111 -2.06 -13.03 -7.02
N ARG A 112 -1.76 -11.90 -7.65
CA ARG A 112 -2.77 -11.05 -8.33
C ARG A 112 -2.18 -10.47 -9.60
N PRO A 113 -1.88 -11.31 -10.61
CA PRO A 113 -1.26 -10.81 -11.83
C PRO A 113 -2.14 -9.88 -12.65
N GLU A 114 -3.44 -9.82 -12.37
CA GLU A 114 -4.37 -8.91 -13.04
C GLU A 114 -4.16 -7.44 -12.62
N ILE A 115 -3.48 -7.20 -11.50
CA ILE A 115 -3.14 -5.84 -11.09
C ILE A 115 -2.00 -5.35 -11.98
N GLU A 116 -2.25 -4.34 -12.77
CA GLU A 116 -1.24 -3.85 -13.70
C GLU A 116 -0.10 -3.14 -12.97
N LYS A 117 1.09 -3.25 -13.52
CA LYS A 117 2.27 -2.62 -12.97
C LYS A 117 2.71 -1.46 -13.85
N GLY A 118 3.06 -0.34 -13.21
CA GLY A 118 3.65 0.78 -13.88
C GLY A 118 2.83 2.06 -13.77
N TYR A 119 3.50 3.17 -14.02
CA TYR A 119 2.90 4.49 -13.97
C TYR A 119 2.33 4.85 -15.35
N ILE A 120 1.13 5.42 -15.36
CA ILE A 120 0.55 5.98 -16.58
C ILE A 120 0.43 7.49 -16.39
N PRO A 121 1.09 8.29 -17.24
CA PRO A 121 0.96 9.74 -17.16
C PRO A 121 -0.49 10.18 -17.41
N PRO A 122 -0.90 11.33 -16.86
CA PRO A 122 -2.22 11.89 -17.17
C PRO A 122 -2.45 12.05 -18.66
N ALA A 123 -3.69 11.84 -19.10
CA ALA A 123 -4.02 11.88 -20.53
C ALA A 123 -3.79 13.25 -21.17
N ASP A 124 -3.84 14.33 -20.37
CA ASP A 124 -3.59 15.68 -20.86
C ASP A 124 -2.10 16.02 -20.95
N GLY A 125 -1.23 15.08 -20.60
CA GLY A 125 0.21 15.28 -20.63
C GLY A 125 0.75 16.17 -19.53
N LYS A 126 -0.07 16.59 -18.60
CA LYS A 126 0.34 17.45 -17.49
C LYS A 126 0.56 16.63 -16.25
N ARG A 127 1.66 16.92 -15.55
CA ARG A 127 1.88 16.33 -14.25
C ARG A 127 1.21 17.19 -13.22
N LYS A 128 0.57 16.54 -12.38
CA LYS A 128 -0.02 17.25 -11.28
C LYS A 128 0.94 17.24 -10.13
N TYR A 129 1.84 17.42 -10.18
CA TYR A 129 2.73 17.22 -9.28
C TYR A 129 3.56 16.94 -8.94
N PHE A 130 4.10 16.92 -8.53
CA PHE A 130 4.75 16.65 -7.97
C PHE A 130 5.43 16.49 -7.11
N VAL A 131 5.65 16.47 -6.95
CA VAL A 131 6.85 16.33 -6.42
C VAL A 131 7.20 15.90 -5.15
#